data_0df275df2c483780dd530acb1bd55f49
#
_entry.id   0df275df2c483780dd530acb1bd55f49
#
_cell.length_a   1.000
_cell.length_b   1.000
_cell.length_c   1.000
_cell.angle_alpha   90.00
_cell.angle_beta   90.00
_cell.angle_gamma   90.00
#
_symmetry.space_group_name_H-M   'P 1'
#
loop_
_entity.id
_entity.type
_entity.pdbx_description
1 polymer ?
#
loop_
_entity_poly.entity_id
_entity_poly.type
_entity_poly.pdbx_seq_one_letter_code
_entity_poly.pdbx_strand_id
1 'polypeptide(L)'
;MDAIRNRPVLAFFGLTMAVSWGLWWPIASGYVESAVAERVAVFGPTIAALVLTGSLQGREGLVRLGRRLRHWRVGPRWYLLSLGFSPALLLVAVGVHRATGGSLPPLSLPDPPIIVIGFVYVLLTSVAGEELGWRGFALPRLQRSYSALTASLLLGIVWFLWHLPLFYMQDDFHRFIPLELFALQVVGFTVLYTWLFNSTGGSLVLPHLFHTANNFTFFVLPVLPSGPTDSTRPLWIGIGLLWVVVAVVVLVTGPESLSRTASRVTYLDRTA
;
A
#
# COMPACT_ATOMS: atom_id res chain seq x y z
N MET A 1 -29.99 0.53 1.98
CA MET A 1 -29.27 1.52 1.15
C MET A 1 -28.84 2.74 1.98
N ASP A 2 -29.67 3.23 2.90
CA ASP A 2 -29.38 4.43 3.69
C ASP A 2 -28.17 4.27 4.64
N ALA A 3 -28.00 3.11 5.27
CA ALA A 3 -26.85 2.80 6.11
C ALA A 3 -25.51 2.91 5.34
N ILE A 4 -25.48 2.44 4.09
CA ILE A 4 -24.28 2.52 3.21
C ILE A 4 -24.02 3.97 2.79
N ARG A 5 -25.07 4.74 2.48
CA ARG A 5 -24.94 6.16 2.12
C ARG A 5 -24.42 7.01 3.28
N ASN A 6 -24.87 6.70 4.50
CA ASN A 6 -24.47 7.45 5.70
C ASN A 6 -23.06 7.09 6.20
N ARG A 7 -22.57 5.87 5.93
CA ARG A 7 -21.28 5.37 6.41
C ARG A 7 -20.50 4.63 5.30
N PRO A 8 -20.19 5.29 4.17
CA PRO A 8 -19.62 4.63 3.00
C PRO A 8 -18.22 4.05 3.26
N VAL A 9 -17.43 4.64 4.16
CA VAL A 9 -16.09 4.13 4.51
C VAL A 9 -16.19 2.83 5.32
N LEU A 10 -17.12 2.76 6.29
CA LEU A 10 -17.35 1.52 7.05
C LEU A 10 -17.90 0.41 6.15
N ALA A 11 -18.79 0.74 5.23
CA ALA A 11 -19.30 -0.22 4.24
C ALA A 11 -18.15 -0.73 3.33
N PHE A 12 -17.23 0.15 2.94
CA PHE A 12 -16.04 -0.21 2.16
C PHE A 12 -15.14 -1.17 2.95
N PHE A 13 -14.81 -0.85 4.19
CA PHE A 13 -13.98 -1.74 5.01
C PHE A 13 -14.65 -3.11 5.22
N GLY A 14 -15.95 -3.12 5.57
CA GLY A 14 -16.67 -4.38 5.73
C GLY A 14 -16.72 -5.23 4.48
N LEU A 15 -17.00 -4.64 3.32
CA LEU A 15 -17.04 -5.37 2.04
C LEU A 15 -15.64 -5.84 1.62
N THR A 16 -14.61 -5.02 1.79
CA THR A 16 -13.22 -5.38 1.54
C THR A 16 -12.82 -6.61 2.37
N MET A 17 -13.06 -6.56 3.69
CA MET A 17 -12.76 -7.71 4.56
C MET A 17 -13.60 -8.93 4.19
N ALA A 18 -14.90 -8.77 3.90
CA ALA A 18 -15.76 -9.89 3.52
C ALA A 18 -15.25 -10.61 2.26
N VAL A 19 -14.82 -9.85 1.24
CA VAL A 19 -14.28 -10.44 0.00
C VAL A 19 -12.92 -11.09 0.25
N SER A 20 -11.97 -10.35 0.83
CA SER A 20 -10.59 -10.82 0.99
C SER A 20 -10.49 -11.92 2.04
N TRP A 21 -11.03 -11.71 3.23
CA TRP A 21 -10.96 -12.66 4.33
C TRP A 21 -11.85 -13.89 4.08
N GLY A 22 -12.97 -13.71 3.37
CA GLY A 22 -13.83 -14.83 2.96
C GLY A 22 -13.13 -15.83 2.06
N LEU A 23 -12.08 -15.41 1.35
CA LEU A 23 -11.22 -16.26 0.53
C LEU A 23 -9.93 -16.67 1.26
N TRP A 24 -9.25 -15.76 1.93
CA TRP A 24 -7.96 -16.03 2.58
C TRP A 24 -8.06 -16.91 3.82
N TRP A 25 -9.09 -16.74 4.69
CA TRP A 25 -9.21 -17.56 5.90
C TRP A 25 -9.42 -19.06 5.61
N PRO A 26 -10.27 -19.48 4.65
CA PRO A 26 -10.34 -20.89 4.26
C PRO A 26 -9.02 -21.44 3.75
N ILE A 27 -8.22 -20.64 3.01
CA ILE A 27 -6.88 -21.05 2.55
C ILE A 27 -5.92 -21.13 3.73
N ALA A 28 -5.85 -20.13 4.58
CA ALA A 28 -4.98 -20.10 5.76
C ALA A 28 -5.29 -21.23 6.76
N SER A 29 -6.55 -21.68 6.81
CA SER A 29 -7.00 -22.80 7.65
C SER A 29 -6.81 -24.17 6.98
N GLY A 30 -6.29 -24.23 5.75
CA GLY A 30 -6.05 -25.48 5.02
C GLY A 30 -7.32 -26.16 4.48
N TYR A 31 -8.49 -25.49 4.51
CA TYR A 31 -9.73 -26.04 3.94
C TYR A 31 -9.79 -25.94 2.42
N VAL A 32 -9.08 -25.00 1.83
CA VAL A 32 -9.08 -24.74 0.38
C VAL A 32 -7.64 -24.50 -0.06
N GLU A 33 -7.24 -25.16 -1.13
CA GLU A 33 -5.99 -24.85 -1.84
C GLU A 33 -6.33 -24.26 -3.20
N SER A 34 -6.16 -22.97 -3.38
CA SER A 34 -6.48 -22.31 -4.64
C SER A 34 -5.66 -21.03 -4.83
N ALA A 35 -4.65 -21.08 -5.68
CA ALA A 35 -3.87 -19.90 -6.06
C ALA A 35 -4.74 -18.83 -6.74
N VAL A 36 -5.81 -19.21 -7.43
CA VAL A 36 -6.75 -18.28 -8.05
C VAL A 36 -7.54 -17.52 -6.98
N ALA A 37 -8.09 -18.23 -5.97
CA ALA A 37 -8.82 -17.60 -4.88
C ALA A 37 -7.91 -16.66 -4.07
N GLU A 38 -6.66 -17.06 -3.82
CA GLU A 38 -5.66 -16.23 -3.15
C GLU A 38 -5.44 -14.91 -3.92
N ARG A 39 -5.27 -14.98 -5.24
CA ARG A 39 -5.10 -13.78 -6.08
C ARG A 39 -6.37 -12.92 -6.16
N VAL A 40 -7.54 -13.53 -6.28
CA VAL A 40 -8.81 -12.80 -6.28
C VAL A 40 -9.03 -12.04 -4.97
N ALA A 41 -8.64 -12.62 -3.85
CA ALA A 41 -8.75 -12.00 -2.53
C ALA A 41 -8.00 -10.66 -2.42
N VAL A 42 -6.85 -10.53 -3.10
CA VAL A 42 -6.08 -9.27 -3.18
C VAL A 42 -6.90 -8.14 -3.80
N PHE A 43 -7.86 -8.45 -4.67
CA PHE A 43 -8.71 -7.47 -5.33
C PHE A 43 -9.90 -7.00 -4.48
N GLY A 44 -10.05 -7.48 -3.24
CA GLY A 44 -11.14 -7.06 -2.34
C GLY A 44 -11.32 -5.55 -2.24
N PRO A 45 -10.26 -4.75 -2.00
CA PRO A 45 -10.39 -3.28 -1.93
C PRO A 45 -10.86 -2.65 -3.25
N THR A 46 -10.35 -3.11 -4.39
CA THR A 46 -10.77 -2.61 -5.71
C THR A 46 -12.20 -3.02 -6.03
N ILE A 47 -12.59 -4.27 -5.75
CA ILE A 47 -13.98 -4.74 -5.92
C ILE A 47 -14.93 -3.91 -5.07
N ALA A 48 -14.62 -3.73 -3.77
CA ALA A 48 -15.44 -2.93 -2.86
C ALA A 48 -15.58 -1.48 -3.34
N ALA A 49 -14.49 -0.87 -3.83
CA ALA A 49 -14.51 0.49 -4.36
C ALA A 49 -15.39 0.61 -5.60
N LEU A 50 -15.29 -0.31 -6.55
CA LEU A 50 -16.10 -0.31 -7.77
C LEU A 50 -17.58 -0.53 -7.46
N VAL A 51 -17.91 -1.53 -6.63
CA VAL A 51 -19.29 -1.84 -6.23
C VAL A 51 -19.92 -0.65 -5.51
N LEU A 52 -19.26 -0.09 -4.51
CA LEU A 52 -19.81 1.04 -3.75
C LEU A 52 -19.84 2.33 -4.56
N THR A 53 -18.86 2.60 -5.40
CA THR A 53 -18.88 3.77 -6.28
C THR A 53 -20.04 3.65 -7.29
N GLY A 54 -20.21 2.48 -7.91
CA GLY A 54 -21.32 2.22 -8.84
C GLY A 54 -22.66 2.37 -8.16
N SER A 55 -22.84 1.80 -6.96
CA SER A 55 -24.12 1.83 -6.21
C SER A 55 -24.47 3.22 -5.66
N LEU A 56 -23.46 4.01 -5.25
CA LEU A 56 -23.67 5.32 -4.62
C LEU A 56 -23.72 6.48 -5.62
N GLN A 57 -23.02 6.37 -6.75
CA GLN A 57 -22.77 7.47 -7.69
C GLN A 57 -22.96 7.10 -9.16
N GLY A 58 -23.33 5.86 -9.43
CA GLY A 58 -23.56 5.38 -10.78
C GLY A 58 -22.31 5.44 -11.68
N ARG A 59 -22.56 5.46 -12.98
CA ARG A 59 -21.53 5.51 -14.03
C ARG A 59 -20.59 6.71 -13.89
N GLU A 60 -21.11 7.87 -13.52
CA GLU A 60 -20.28 9.08 -13.38
C GLU A 60 -19.23 8.95 -12.28
N GLY A 61 -19.60 8.33 -11.14
CA GLY A 61 -18.66 8.04 -10.07
C GLY A 61 -17.53 7.13 -10.51
N LEU A 62 -17.84 6.06 -11.26
CA LEU A 62 -16.87 5.13 -11.82
C LEU A 62 -15.92 5.84 -12.82
N VAL A 63 -16.47 6.70 -13.67
CA VAL A 63 -15.65 7.50 -14.62
C VAL A 63 -14.72 8.44 -13.86
N ARG A 64 -15.21 9.13 -12.80
CA ARG A 64 -14.35 10.00 -11.97
C ARG A 64 -13.23 9.23 -11.30
N LEU A 65 -13.55 8.06 -10.73
CA LEU A 65 -12.55 7.18 -10.12
C LEU A 65 -11.48 6.75 -11.14
N GLY A 66 -11.91 6.31 -12.33
CA GLY A 66 -11.02 5.91 -13.41
C GLY A 66 -10.15 7.04 -13.99
N ARG A 67 -10.65 8.29 -13.96
CA ARG A 67 -9.85 9.44 -14.40
C ARG A 67 -8.59 9.65 -13.56
N ARG A 68 -8.60 9.30 -12.27
CA ARG A 68 -7.44 9.38 -11.39
C ARG A 68 -6.30 8.46 -11.83
N LEU A 69 -6.61 7.33 -12.48
CA LEU A 69 -5.62 6.45 -13.11
C LEU A 69 -5.02 7.04 -14.41
N ARG A 70 -5.66 8.07 -14.97
CA ARG A 70 -5.14 8.81 -16.14
C ARG A 70 -4.43 10.10 -15.75
N HIS A 71 -4.40 10.45 -14.47
CA HIS A 71 -3.70 11.65 -13.97
C HIS A 71 -2.21 11.34 -13.80
N TRP A 72 -1.51 11.19 -14.92
CA TRP A 72 -0.08 10.86 -14.97
C TRP A 72 0.81 12.09 -15.22
N ARG A 73 0.25 13.21 -15.69
CA ARG A 73 1.02 14.44 -15.98
C ARG A 73 1.37 15.18 -14.70
N VAL A 74 2.32 14.64 -13.97
CA VAL A 74 2.90 15.20 -12.75
C VAL A 74 4.40 15.39 -12.94
N GLY A 75 5.03 16.24 -12.14
CA GLY A 75 6.46 16.51 -12.26
C GLY A 75 7.34 15.24 -12.15
N PRO A 76 8.45 15.12 -12.91
CA PRO A 76 9.28 13.91 -12.97
C PRO A 76 9.87 13.51 -11.61
N ARG A 77 10.06 14.46 -10.69
CA ARG A 77 10.52 14.18 -9.32
C ARG A 77 9.64 13.16 -8.59
N TRP A 78 8.34 13.16 -8.86
CA TRP A 78 7.40 12.25 -8.22
C TRP A 78 7.54 10.81 -8.72
N TYR A 79 7.90 10.63 -9.99
CA TYR A 79 8.24 9.33 -10.56
C TYR A 79 9.55 8.80 -9.99
N LEU A 80 10.60 9.64 -9.92
CA LEU A 80 11.87 9.28 -9.31
C LEU A 80 11.69 8.86 -7.85
N LEU A 81 10.87 9.61 -7.10
CA LEU A 81 10.54 9.28 -5.73
C LEU A 81 9.75 7.96 -5.65
N SER A 82 8.71 7.79 -6.47
CA SER A 82 7.87 6.60 -6.43
C SER A 82 8.65 5.32 -6.75
N LEU A 83 9.58 5.37 -7.68
CA LEU A 83 10.36 4.20 -8.08
C LEU A 83 11.64 4.01 -7.26
N GLY A 84 12.24 5.09 -6.80
CA GLY A 84 13.55 5.07 -6.15
C GLY A 84 13.53 5.02 -4.63
N PHE A 85 12.45 5.43 -3.97
CA PHE A 85 12.41 5.56 -2.51
C PHE A 85 12.64 4.22 -1.79
N SER A 86 11.84 3.20 -2.08
CA SER A 86 11.94 1.91 -1.40
C SER A 86 13.25 1.18 -1.66
N PRO A 87 13.77 1.11 -2.90
CA PRO A 87 15.11 0.59 -3.13
C PRO A 87 16.18 1.35 -2.35
N ALA A 88 16.17 2.68 -2.38
CA ALA A 88 17.16 3.49 -1.66
C ALA A 88 17.09 3.26 -0.14
N LEU A 89 15.87 3.25 0.43
CA LEU A 89 15.64 3.01 1.85
C LEU A 89 16.23 1.65 2.29
N LEU A 90 15.89 0.59 1.56
CA LEU A 90 16.35 -0.76 1.89
C LEU A 90 17.85 -0.96 1.62
N LEU A 91 18.42 -0.35 0.58
CA LEU A 91 19.87 -0.38 0.35
C LEU A 91 20.64 0.32 1.48
N VAL A 92 20.14 1.44 2.01
CA VAL A 92 20.70 2.09 3.19
C VAL A 92 20.58 1.17 4.41
N ALA A 93 19.42 0.55 4.62
CA ALA A 93 19.23 -0.38 5.73
C ALA A 93 20.19 -1.58 5.66
N VAL A 94 20.38 -2.16 4.48
CA VAL A 94 21.36 -3.23 4.22
C VAL A 94 22.79 -2.74 4.48
N GLY A 95 23.13 -1.55 4.01
CA GLY A 95 24.44 -0.93 4.24
C GLY A 95 24.75 -0.77 5.73
N VAL A 96 23.81 -0.23 6.50
CA VAL A 96 23.93 -0.08 7.96
C VAL A 96 24.03 -1.45 8.64
N HIS A 97 23.20 -2.42 8.23
CA HIS A 97 23.23 -3.77 8.78
C HIS A 97 24.61 -4.41 8.61
N ARG A 98 25.18 -4.34 7.41
CA ARG A 98 26.51 -4.88 7.11
C ARG A 98 27.64 -4.13 7.84
N ALA A 99 27.60 -2.80 7.86
CA ALA A 99 28.59 -1.98 8.54
C ALA A 99 28.62 -2.23 10.07
N THR A 100 27.54 -2.73 10.62
CA THR A 100 27.41 -3.09 12.04
C THR A 100 27.54 -4.60 12.30
N GLY A 101 28.22 -5.32 11.41
CA GLY A 101 28.59 -6.74 11.57
C GLY A 101 27.49 -7.75 11.20
N GLY A 102 26.40 -7.29 10.59
CA GLY A 102 25.36 -8.20 10.09
C GLY A 102 25.73 -8.86 8.76
N SER A 103 25.23 -10.06 8.54
CA SER A 103 25.38 -10.79 7.27
C SER A 103 24.04 -10.97 6.59
N LEU A 104 24.04 -10.98 5.26
CA LEU A 104 22.91 -11.29 4.41
C LEU A 104 23.38 -12.20 3.28
N PRO A 105 22.47 -13.00 2.70
CA PRO A 105 22.77 -13.75 1.50
C PRO A 105 23.38 -12.84 0.41
N PRO A 106 24.20 -13.38 -0.50
CA PRO A 106 24.70 -12.62 -1.63
C PRO A 106 23.53 -12.03 -2.45
N LEU A 107 23.67 -10.76 -2.85
CA LEU A 107 22.71 -10.16 -3.77
C LEU A 107 22.90 -10.80 -5.16
N SER A 108 21.86 -11.46 -5.63
CA SER A 108 21.76 -11.99 -6.99
C SER A 108 20.61 -11.27 -7.69
N LEU A 109 20.96 -10.34 -8.57
CA LEU A 109 19.94 -9.63 -9.35
C LEU A 109 19.45 -10.54 -10.48
N PRO A 110 18.12 -10.62 -10.70
CA PRO A 110 17.58 -11.28 -11.87
C PRO A 110 18.03 -10.58 -13.16
N ASP A 111 17.96 -11.29 -14.30
CA ASP A 111 18.19 -10.69 -15.59
C ASP A 111 17.25 -9.52 -15.87
N PRO A 112 17.69 -8.46 -16.59
CA PRO A 112 16.89 -7.27 -16.82
C PRO A 112 15.47 -7.51 -17.36
N PRO A 113 15.22 -8.45 -18.29
CA PRO A 113 13.87 -8.79 -18.72
C PRO A 113 13.00 -9.33 -17.57
N ILE A 114 13.56 -10.14 -16.68
CA ILE A 114 12.86 -10.73 -15.52
C ILE A 114 12.48 -9.63 -14.52
N ILE A 115 13.35 -8.62 -14.33
CA ILE A 115 13.06 -7.45 -13.51
C ILE A 115 11.82 -6.71 -14.05
N VAL A 116 11.77 -6.44 -15.36
CA VAL A 116 10.63 -5.74 -15.96
C VAL A 116 9.35 -6.58 -15.87
N ILE A 117 9.42 -7.85 -16.21
CA ILE A 117 8.26 -8.77 -16.13
C ILE A 117 7.77 -8.88 -14.68
N GLY A 118 8.66 -9.06 -13.73
CA GLY A 118 8.32 -9.14 -12.30
C GLY A 118 7.68 -7.86 -11.77
N PHE A 119 8.21 -6.70 -12.16
CA PHE A 119 7.61 -5.41 -11.78
C PHE A 119 6.18 -5.27 -12.33
N VAL A 120 5.97 -5.58 -13.61
CA VAL A 120 4.63 -5.54 -14.25
C VAL A 120 3.71 -6.58 -13.61
N TYR A 121 4.22 -7.76 -13.30
CA TYR A 121 3.46 -8.80 -12.60
C TYR A 121 2.96 -8.30 -11.23
N VAL A 122 3.83 -7.74 -10.39
CA VAL A 122 3.45 -7.17 -9.08
C VAL A 122 2.43 -6.04 -9.25
N LEU A 123 2.62 -5.16 -10.23
CA LEU A 123 1.67 -4.08 -10.52
C LEU A 123 0.27 -4.62 -10.81
N LEU A 124 0.16 -5.65 -11.64
CA LEU A 124 -1.13 -6.15 -12.12
C LEU A 124 -1.81 -7.14 -11.17
N THR A 125 -1.04 -7.94 -10.42
CA THR A 125 -1.58 -9.03 -9.58
C THR A 125 -1.68 -8.69 -8.10
N SER A 126 -1.03 -7.63 -7.65
CA SER A 126 -1.08 -7.18 -6.25
C SER A 126 -1.63 -5.75 -6.20
N VAL A 127 -0.86 -4.79 -6.65
CA VAL A 127 -1.13 -3.37 -6.42
C VAL A 127 -2.40 -2.87 -7.10
N ALA A 128 -2.74 -3.38 -8.30
CA ALA A 128 -4.00 -3.04 -8.99
C ALA A 128 -5.24 -3.48 -8.19
N GLY A 129 -5.12 -4.48 -7.34
CA GLY A 129 -6.17 -4.92 -6.42
C GLY A 129 -6.43 -3.98 -5.25
N GLU A 130 -5.49 -3.08 -4.94
CA GLU A 130 -5.45 -2.37 -3.67
C GLU A 130 -5.65 -0.85 -3.81
N GLU A 131 -4.83 -0.17 -4.60
CA GLU A 131 -4.73 1.29 -4.57
C GLU A 131 -6.01 2.02 -4.99
N LEU A 132 -6.79 1.43 -5.92
CA LEU A 132 -8.08 1.98 -6.32
C LEU A 132 -9.05 2.03 -5.13
N GLY A 133 -8.99 1.04 -4.25
CA GLY A 133 -9.75 0.97 -3.02
C GLY A 133 -9.22 1.93 -1.96
N TRP A 134 -7.98 1.74 -1.55
CA TRP A 134 -7.43 2.46 -0.42
C TRP A 134 -7.29 3.95 -0.70
N ARG A 135 -6.63 4.36 -1.80
CA ARG A 135 -6.37 5.77 -2.14
C ARG A 135 -7.42 6.36 -3.06
N GLY A 136 -8.10 5.54 -3.88
CA GLY A 136 -9.16 6.02 -4.75
C GLY A 136 -10.50 6.22 -4.04
N PHE A 137 -10.87 5.34 -3.13
CA PHE A 137 -12.17 5.37 -2.46
C PHE A 137 -12.10 5.79 -0.98
N ALA A 138 -11.31 5.10 -0.14
CA ALA A 138 -11.33 5.27 1.31
C ALA A 138 -10.66 6.57 1.76
N LEU A 139 -9.42 6.82 1.34
CA LEU A 139 -8.64 7.98 1.76
C LEU A 139 -9.34 9.32 1.51
N PRO A 140 -9.87 9.65 0.31
CA PRO A 140 -10.54 10.92 0.07
C PRO A 140 -11.79 11.12 0.94
N ARG A 141 -12.45 10.04 1.33
CA ARG A 141 -13.62 10.09 2.22
C ARG A 141 -13.23 10.28 3.68
N LEU A 142 -12.17 9.64 4.15
CA LEU A 142 -11.61 9.88 5.48
C LEU A 142 -11.13 11.32 5.63
N GLN A 143 -10.47 11.86 4.61
CA GLN A 143 -9.96 13.25 4.61
C GLN A 143 -11.06 14.31 4.63
N ARG A 144 -12.34 13.96 4.46
CA ARG A 144 -13.46 14.90 4.69
C ARG A 144 -13.64 15.23 6.17
N SER A 145 -13.39 14.26 7.03
CA SER A 145 -13.69 14.36 8.48
C SER A 145 -12.43 14.47 9.34
N TYR A 146 -11.30 14.06 8.80
CA TYR A 146 -10.03 14.00 9.53
C TYR A 146 -8.92 14.72 8.79
N SER A 147 -7.88 15.16 9.53
CA SER A 147 -6.64 15.63 8.92
C SER A 147 -6.04 14.52 8.03
N ALA A 148 -5.17 14.89 7.10
CA ALA A 148 -4.51 13.92 6.23
C ALA A 148 -3.69 12.90 7.04
N LEU A 149 -3.01 13.34 8.11
CA LEU A 149 -2.27 12.45 8.99
C LEU A 149 -3.19 11.46 9.72
N THR A 150 -4.27 11.96 10.35
CA THR A 150 -5.23 11.08 11.06
C THR A 150 -5.89 10.09 10.10
N ALA A 151 -6.30 10.56 8.90
CA ALA A 151 -6.85 9.70 7.86
C ALA A 151 -5.86 8.60 7.44
N SER A 152 -4.56 8.94 7.33
CA SER A 152 -3.49 7.99 7.00
C SER A 152 -3.31 6.94 8.09
N LEU A 153 -3.25 7.36 9.35
CA LEU A 153 -3.06 6.44 10.48
C LEU A 153 -4.23 5.46 10.60
N LEU A 154 -5.48 5.96 10.53
CA LEU A 154 -6.68 5.12 10.53
C LEU A 154 -6.68 4.12 9.36
N LEU A 155 -6.39 4.62 8.15
CA LEU A 155 -6.35 3.77 6.96
C LEU A 155 -5.22 2.73 7.04
N GLY A 156 -4.04 3.12 7.56
CA GLY A 156 -2.90 2.24 7.74
C GLY A 156 -3.17 1.10 8.72
N ILE A 157 -3.86 1.39 9.83
CA ILE A 157 -4.29 0.36 10.79
C ILE A 157 -5.25 -0.63 10.11
N VAL A 158 -6.26 -0.15 9.38
CA VAL A 158 -7.21 -1.03 8.70
C VAL A 158 -6.51 -1.84 7.61
N TRP A 159 -5.58 -1.23 6.87
CA TRP A 159 -4.82 -1.92 5.84
C TRP A 159 -3.89 -2.99 6.43
N PHE A 160 -3.25 -2.73 7.58
CA PHE A 160 -2.52 -3.76 8.33
C PHE A 160 -3.45 -4.91 8.73
N LEU A 161 -4.60 -4.62 9.35
CA LEU A 161 -5.56 -5.65 9.75
C LEU A 161 -6.03 -6.51 8.57
N TRP A 162 -6.19 -5.91 7.39
CA TRP A 162 -6.56 -6.62 6.17
C TRP A 162 -5.57 -7.73 5.79
N HIS A 163 -4.27 -7.55 6.08
CA HIS A 163 -3.24 -8.55 5.80
C HIS A 163 -3.19 -9.72 6.81
N LEU A 164 -3.91 -9.66 7.94
CA LEU A 164 -3.78 -10.66 9.00
C LEU A 164 -3.87 -12.12 8.54
N PRO A 165 -4.79 -12.52 7.63
CA PRO A 165 -4.84 -13.92 7.20
C PRO A 165 -3.55 -14.42 6.56
N LEU A 166 -2.78 -13.55 5.90
CA LEU A 166 -1.53 -13.91 5.21
C LEU A 166 -0.46 -14.44 6.18
N PHE A 167 -0.45 -13.98 7.42
CA PHE A 167 0.47 -14.45 8.47
C PHE A 167 0.22 -15.90 8.91
N TYR A 168 -0.93 -16.45 8.57
CA TYR A 168 -1.32 -17.83 8.88
C TYR A 168 -1.24 -18.74 7.65
N MET A 169 -0.92 -18.22 6.46
CA MET A 169 -0.71 -19.02 5.26
C MET A 169 0.64 -19.74 5.31
N GLN A 170 0.65 -21.01 4.91
CA GLN A 170 1.84 -21.88 5.03
C GLN A 170 3.00 -21.41 4.13
N ASP A 171 2.69 -20.99 2.92
CA ASP A 171 3.66 -20.66 1.88
C ASP A 171 3.88 -19.14 1.70
N ASP A 172 3.31 -18.30 2.62
CA ASP A 172 3.46 -16.86 2.54
C ASP A 172 4.61 -16.37 3.42
N PHE A 173 5.42 -15.46 2.88
CA PHE A 173 6.57 -14.86 3.57
C PHE A 173 6.17 -14.06 4.82
N HIS A 174 4.93 -13.60 4.93
CA HIS A 174 4.44 -12.84 6.08
C HIS A 174 4.57 -13.62 7.39
N ARG A 175 4.48 -14.95 7.36
CA ARG A 175 4.56 -15.79 8.56
C ARG A 175 5.88 -15.62 9.36
N PHE A 176 6.94 -15.17 8.70
CA PHE A 176 8.25 -14.99 9.33
C PHE A 176 8.53 -13.53 9.71
N ILE A 177 7.62 -12.61 9.37
CA ILE A 177 7.75 -11.18 9.70
C ILE A 177 7.03 -10.91 11.02
N PRO A 178 7.68 -10.31 12.05
CA PRO A 178 6.98 -9.88 13.27
C PRO A 178 5.80 -8.96 12.94
N LEU A 179 4.64 -9.22 13.55
CA LEU A 179 3.40 -8.46 13.30
C LEU A 179 3.57 -6.96 13.55
N GLU A 180 4.26 -6.60 14.64
CA GLU A 180 4.54 -5.22 15.01
C GLU A 180 5.41 -4.51 13.98
N LEU A 181 6.39 -5.22 13.41
CA LEU A 181 7.27 -4.72 12.37
C LEU A 181 6.46 -4.42 11.10
N PHE A 182 5.63 -5.37 10.67
CA PHE A 182 4.78 -5.18 9.50
C PHE A 182 3.73 -4.08 9.72
N ALA A 183 3.13 -4.01 10.92
CA ALA A 183 2.19 -2.94 11.27
C ALA A 183 2.85 -1.55 11.16
N LEU A 184 4.04 -1.38 11.74
CA LEU A 184 4.80 -0.12 11.65
C LEU A 184 5.13 0.22 10.19
N GLN A 185 5.52 -0.77 9.38
CA GLN A 185 5.79 -0.58 7.96
C GLN A 185 4.55 -0.09 7.20
N VAL A 186 3.44 -0.80 7.30
CA VAL A 186 2.19 -0.48 6.58
C VAL A 186 1.65 0.89 6.98
N VAL A 187 1.65 1.21 8.28
CA VAL A 187 1.20 2.53 8.78
C VAL A 187 2.12 3.64 8.29
N GLY A 188 3.44 3.46 8.40
CA GLY A 188 4.42 4.45 7.94
C GLY A 188 4.32 4.72 6.43
N PHE A 189 4.24 3.67 5.63
CA PHE A 189 4.03 3.81 4.18
C PHE A 189 2.68 4.46 3.86
N THR A 190 1.61 4.21 4.63
CA THR A 190 0.31 4.84 4.39
C THR A 190 0.38 6.37 4.53
N VAL A 191 1.18 6.88 5.45
CA VAL A 191 1.44 8.34 5.55
C VAL A 191 2.14 8.86 4.30
N LEU A 192 3.16 8.15 3.81
CA LEU A 192 3.88 8.55 2.58
C LEU A 192 2.99 8.43 1.32
N TYR A 193 2.14 7.41 1.22
CA TYR A 193 1.14 7.31 0.14
C TYR A 193 0.17 8.49 0.15
N THR A 194 -0.29 8.90 1.34
CA THR A 194 -1.19 10.05 1.47
C THR A 194 -0.50 11.34 1.06
N TRP A 195 0.75 11.54 1.52
CA TRP A 195 1.58 12.67 1.11
C TRP A 195 1.76 12.73 -0.41
N LEU A 196 2.11 11.59 -1.03
CA LEU A 196 2.29 11.48 -2.48
C LEU A 196 0.98 11.78 -3.22
N PHE A 197 -0.12 11.16 -2.79
CA PHE A 197 -1.45 11.33 -3.37
C PHE A 197 -1.92 12.80 -3.31
N ASN A 198 -1.82 13.44 -2.15
CA ASN A 198 -2.22 14.85 -1.98
C ASN A 198 -1.30 15.78 -2.75
N SER A 199 0.02 15.58 -2.71
CA SER A 199 1.00 16.40 -3.41
C SER A 199 0.94 16.29 -4.94
N THR A 200 0.29 15.25 -5.46
CA THR A 200 0.10 15.04 -6.91
C THR A 200 -1.35 15.27 -7.36
N GLY A 201 -2.15 15.97 -6.56
CA GLY A 201 -3.53 16.32 -6.90
C GLY A 201 -4.45 15.11 -7.05
N GLY A 202 -4.20 14.03 -6.32
CA GLY A 202 -5.03 12.82 -6.35
C GLY A 202 -4.72 11.86 -7.48
N SER A 203 -3.52 11.91 -8.06
CA SER A 203 -3.03 10.88 -8.99
C SER A 203 -3.03 9.52 -8.31
N LEU A 204 -3.60 8.51 -8.96
CA LEU A 204 -3.47 7.11 -8.53
C LEU A 204 -2.30 6.41 -9.21
N VAL A 205 -1.76 6.95 -10.29
CA VAL A 205 -0.59 6.37 -10.99
C VAL A 205 0.61 6.30 -10.05
N LEU A 206 0.87 7.38 -9.31
CA LEU A 206 2.06 7.48 -8.45
C LEU A 206 1.99 6.53 -7.25
N PRO A 207 0.89 6.44 -6.46
CA PRO A 207 0.74 5.41 -5.45
C PRO A 207 0.87 3.98 -5.98
N HIS A 208 0.31 3.68 -7.17
CA HIS A 208 0.50 2.37 -7.80
C HIS A 208 1.99 2.08 -8.08
N LEU A 209 2.71 3.02 -8.66
CA LEU A 209 4.16 2.85 -8.92
C LEU A 209 4.97 2.75 -7.63
N PHE A 210 4.66 3.58 -6.63
CA PHE A 210 5.34 3.57 -5.34
C PHE A 210 5.12 2.25 -4.59
N HIS A 211 3.87 1.74 -4.59
CA HIS A 211 3.53 0.45 -4.02
C HIS A 211 4.22 -0.69 -4.75
N THR A 212 4.15 -0.68 -6.08
CA THR A 212 4.83 -1.71 -6.89
C THR A 212 6.33 -1.72 -6.63
N ALA A 213 6.98 -0.55 -6.59
CA ALA A 213 8.40 -0.45 -6.29
C ALA A 213 8.72 -0.96 -4.87
N ASN A 214 7.85 -0.65 -3.88
CA ASN A 214 8.01 -1.17 -2.53
C ASN A 214 7.97 -2.71 -2.51
N ASN A 215 6.88 -3.31 -3.01
CA ASN A 215 6.71 -4.75 -3.02
C ASN A 215 7.81 -5.44 -3.85
N PHE A 216 8.11 -4.92 -5.04
CA PHE A 216 9.12 -5.49 -5.93
C PHE A 216 10.53 -5.43 -5.33
N THR A 217 10.86 -4.39 -4.55
CA THR A 217 12.17 -4.29 -3.89
C THR A 217 12.40 -5.46 -2.93
N PHE A 218 11.38 -5.92 -2.22
CA PHE A 218 11.47 -7.09 -1.35
C PHE A 218 11.68 -8.41 -2.09
N PHE A 219 11.27 -8.50 -3.35
CA PHE A 219 11.59 -9.68 -4.19
C PHE A 219 13.04 -9.68 -4.70
N VAL A 220 13.62 -8.49 -4.87
CA VAL A 220 14.97 -8.34 -5.42
C VAL A 220 16.05 -8.35 -4.33
N LEU A 221 15.78 -7.72 -3.20
CA LEU A 221 16.74 -7.63 -2.09
C LEU A 221 16.52 -8.76 -1.09
N PRO A 222 17.58 -9.50 -0.69
CA PRO A 222 17.49 -10.63 0.23
C PRO A 222 17.35 -10.16 1.69
N VAL A 223 16.30 -9.40 1.99
CA VAL A 223 16.06 -8.81 3.32
C VAL A 223 14.89 -9.47 4.06
N LEU A 224 14.03 -10.21 3.34
CA LEU A 224 12.93 -10.93 3.95
C LEU A 224 13.46 -12.22 4.62
N PRO A 225 13.00 -12.53 5.83
CA PRO A 225 13.31 -13.81 6.46
C PRO A 225 12.68 -14.96 5.69
N SER A 226 13.44 -16.02 5.48
CA SER A 226 13.00 -17.27 4.84
C SER A 226 12.68 -18.34 5.87
N GLY A 227 13.03 -18.10 7.14
CA GLY A 227 12.81 -19.02 8.23
C GLY A 227 12.76 -18.32 9.60
N PRO A 228 12.35 -19.03 10.65
CA PRO A 228 12.13 -18.47 11.99
C PRO A 228 13.42 -18.01 12.69
N THR A 229 14.59 -18.45 12.21
CA THR A 229 15.89 -18.09 12.77
C THR A 229 16.59 -16.96 12.02
N ASP A 230 16.03 -16.49 10.91
CA ASP A 230 16.62 -15.44 10.11
C ASP A 230 16.53 -14.07 10.81
N SER A 231 17.53 -13.24 10.58
CA SER A 231 17.60 -11.93 11.19
C SER A 231 16.59 -10.96 10.56
N THR A 232 15.69 -10.40 11.35
CA THR A 232 14.80 -9.30 10.94
C THR A 232 15.44 -7.91 11.14
N ARG A 233 16.69 -7.85 11.61
CA ARG A 233 17.40 -6.58 11.88
C ARG A 233 17.44 -5.61 10.68
N PRO A 234 17.68 -6.03 9.42
CA PRO A 234 17.64 -5.12 8.27
C PRO A 234 16.29 -4.46 8.10
N LEU A 235 15.19 -5.19 8.36
CA LEU A 235 13.84 -4.66 8.30
C LEU A 235 13.59 -3.63 9.41
N TRP A 236 14.03 -3.90 10.64
CA TRP A 236 13.94 -2.94 11.75
C TRP A 236 14.70 -1.64 11.46
N ILE A 237 15.88 -1.73 10.87
CA ILE A 237 16.66 -0.55 10.45
C ILE A 237 15.88 0.22 9.37
N GLY A 238 15.35 -0.49 8.36
CA GLY A 238 14.55 0.10 7.29
C GLY A 238 13.31 0.82 7.83
N ILE A 239 12.61 0.22 8.80
CA ILE A 239 11.45 0.84 9.45
C ILE A 239 11.84 2.06 10.29
N GLY A 240 12.93 2.01 11.03
CA GLY A 240 13.45 3.18 11.73
C GLY A 240 13.71 4.35 10.77
N LEU A 241 14.37 4.09 9.65
CA LEU A 241 14.59 5.08 8.59
C LEU A 241 13.28 5.57 7.96
N LEU A 242 12.33 4.68 7.70
CA LEU A 242 11.00 5.04 7.20
C LEU A 242 10.31 6.05 8.12
N TRP A 243 10.30 5.78 9.42
CA TRP A 243 9.66 6.67 10.39
C TRP A 243 10.38 8.00 10.56
N VAL A 244 11.70 8.07 10.38
CA VAL A 244 12.43 9.33 10.28
C VAL A 244 11.94 10.13 9.07
N VAL A 245 11.78 9.49 7.90
CA VAL A 245 11.24 10.17 6.71
C VAL A 245 9.79 10.61 6.93
N VAL A 246 8.95 9.76 7.53
CA VAL A 246 7.57 10.10 7.89
C VAL A 246 7.54 11.35 8.78
N ALA A 247 8.37 11.38 9.83
CA ALA A 247 8.45 12.55 10.71
C ALA A 247 8.87 13.81 9.96
N VAL A 248 9.89 13.73 9.10
CA VAL A 248 10.32 14.86 8.25
C VAL A 248 9.19 15.33 7.33
N VAL A 249 8.49 14.41 6.66
CA VAL A 249 7.36 14.75 5.79
C VAL A 249 6.27 15.47 6.59
N VAL A 250 5.87 14.96 7.75
CA VAL A 250 4.84 15.57 8.60
C VAL A 250 5.27 16.96 9.07
N LEU A 251 6.52 17.13 9.52
CA LEU A 251 7.05 18.42 9.98
C LEU A 251 7.12 19.46 8.86
N VAL A 252 7.48 19.01 7.65
CA VAL A 252 7.68 19.89 6.48
C VAL A 252 6.37 20.27 5.78
N THR A 253 5.38 19.37 5.77
CA THR A 253 4.13 19.55 5.00
C THR A 253 2.92 19.83 5.87
N GLY A 254 3.05 19.64 7.18
CA GLY A 254 1.97 19.76 8.16
C GLY A 254 1.02 18.55 8.17
N PRO A 255 0.40 18.26 9.33
CA PRO A 255 -0.48 17.09 9.50
C PRO A 255 -1.83 17.25 8.78
N GLU A 256 -2.26 18.50 8.52
CA GLU A 256 -3.58 18.77 7.96
C GLU A 256 -3.73 18.30 6.52
N SER A 257 -2.75 18.55 5.66
CA SER A 257 -2.84 18.23 4.24
C SER A 257 -1.81 17.22 3.77
N LEU A 258 -0.71 17.04 4.51
CA LEU A 258 0.48 16.32 4.05
C LEU A 258 0.87 16.77 2.64
N SER A 259 0.83 18.08 2.38
CA SER A 259 1.20 18.67 1.10
C SER A 259 1.56 20.15 1.30
N ARG A 260 2.58 20.64 0.58
CA ARG A 260 2.96 22.08 0.58
C ARG A 260 2.19 22.92 -0.43
N THR A 261 1.69 22.30 -1.49
CA THR A 261 1.20 22.97 -2.69
C THR A 261 -0.28 22.73 -2.98
N ALA A 262 -0.89 21.79 -2.28
CA ALA A 262 -2.28 21.42 -2.47
C ALA A 262 -2.98 21.22 -1.13
N SER A 263 -4.26 21.50 -1.08
CA SER A 263 -5.14 21.03 -0.02
C SER A 263 -5.23 19.49 -0.07
N ARG A 264 -5.65 18.89 1.04
CA ARG A 264 -5.97 17.45 1.04
C ARG A 264 -7.03 17.14 -0.02
N VAL A 265 -6.78 16.06 -0.77
CA VAL A 265 -7.71 15.61 -1.81
C VAL A 265 -8.90 14.94 -1.14
N THR A 266 -10.07 15.56 -1.26
CA THR A 266 -11.31 15.02 -0.70
C THR A 266 -12.22 14.45 -1.79
N TYR A 267 -13.23 13.71 -1.36
CA TYR A 267 -14.19 13.08 -2.25
C TYR A 267 -15.01 14.08 -3.10
N LEU A 268 -15.18 15.32 -2.63
CA LEU A 268 -15.99 16.35 -3.29
C LEU A 268 -15.20 17.20 -4.30
N ASP A 269 -13.90 16.98 -4.42
CA ASP A 269 -13.10 17.74 -5.38
C ASP A 269 -13.56 17.38 -6.79
N ARG A 270 -14.34 18.30 -7.38
CA ARG A 270 -14.97 18.17 -8.70
C ARG A 270 -13.97 18.34 -9.86
N THR A 271 -12.73 18.69 -9.56
CA THR A 271 -11.73 19.06 -10.56
C THR A 271 -10.60 18.04 -10.57
N ALA A 272 -10.77 17.01 -11.34
CA ALA A 272 -9.69 16.25 -11.99
C ALA A 272 -10.22 15.68 -13.30
#